data_30fd18ba7f12356591beb42228ddc2e5
#
_entry.id   30fd18ba7f12356591beb42228ddc2e5
#
_cell.length_a   1.000
_cell.length_b   1.000
_cell.length_c   1.000
_cell.angle_alpha   90.00
_cell.angle_beta   90.00
_cell.angle_gamma   90.00
#
_symmetry.space_group_name_H-M   'P 1'
#
loop_
_entity.id
_entity.type
_entity.pdbx_description
1 polymer ?
#
loop_
_entity_poly.entity_id
_entity_poly.type
_entity_poly.pdbx_seq_one_letter_code
_entity_poly.pdbx_strand_id
1 'polypeptide(L)'
;NMREDNSCKWLFIAHASLDEYNRHDYRENTLSQNIRIYIDGEYTPKLYNTLDGNICEIAHTHQNGQTVIEYSLYTNDSLLFRLDSKVRSVFLQKTDDTRKPDKTIRFMDKVSYQRTEPNVLLIDRAEYALNDEPFNQEEEILRLDNECRRKCGFPLKGESLAQPWVVKDTPVKNYLTLKMTVNSEIEILGAKLAIEDAETLQIQWNNETVSNIPDGWYVDKAIKTVPLPKINVGKNTLIVKIPFGQRTNTEWCYIIGDFNVRNEGTISTIIPATDKISFSSLTNQGMPFYGG
;
A
#
# COMPACT_ATOMS: atom_id res chain seq x y z
N ASN A 1 9.19 21.66 10.32
CA ASN A 1 9.94 22.31 9.23
C ASN A 1 9.26 23.62 8.82
N MET A 2 10.05 24.70 8.73
CA MET A 2 9.59 26.00 8.22
C MET A 2 10.41 26.35 6.98
N ARG A 3 9.73 26.87 5.95
CA ARG A 3 10.35 27.38 4.73
C ARG A 3 9.79 28.77 4.42
N GLU A 4 10.59 29.63 3.85
CA GLU A 4 10.22 30.98 3.45
C GLU A 4 10.18 31.06 1.91
N ASP A 5 9.15 31.68 1.39
CA ASP A 5 8.93 32.02 -0.01
C ASP A 5 8.83 33.54 -0.12
N ASN A 6 8.94 34.09 -1.33
CA ASN A 6 8.97 35.54 -1.59
C ASN A 6 7.81 36.36 -0.96
N SER A 7 6.71 35.74 -0.57
CA SER A 7 5.51 36.41 -0.07
C SER A 7 4.91 35.83 1.20
N CYS A 8 5.36 34.68 1.65
CA CYS A 8 4.79 33.99 2.83
C CYS A 8 5.79 33.00 3.43
N LYS A 9 5.46 32.47 4.61
CA LYS A 9 6.15 31.33 5.19
C LYS A 9 5.26 30.10 5.15
N TRP A 10 5.87 28.94 5.06
CA TRP A 10 5.23 27.65 5.12
C TRP A 10 5.72 26.88 6.34
N LEU A 11 4.79 26.40 7.15
CA LEU A 11 5.07 25.59 8.32
C LEU A 11 4.45 24.21 8.12
N PHE A 12 5.31 23.18 8.11
CA PHE A 12 4.89 21.78 8.09
C PHE A 12 5.17 21.13 9.45
N ILE A 13 4.14 20.49 10.01
CA ILE A 13 4.20 19.73 11.26
C ILE A 13 3.68 18.33 10.96
N ALA A 14 4.45 17.31 11.34
CA ALA A 14 4.01 15.92 11.28
C ALA A 14 4.05 15.33 12.69
N HIS A 15 3.03 14.55 13.02
CA HIS A 15 3.00 13.75 14.22
C HIS A 15 3.69 12.42 13.93
N ALA A 16 5.00 12.39 14.12
CA ALA A 16 5.77 11.15 14.06
C ALA A 16 5.79 10.54 15.47
N SER A 17 4.97 9.54 15.71
CA SER A 17 5.08 8.75 16.93
C SER A 17 6.38 7.97 16.90
N LEU A 18 7.33 8.34 17.79
CA LEU A 18 8.56 7.59 18.02
C LEU A 18 8.38 6.50 19.09
N ASP A 19 7.17 6.30 19.58
CA ASP A 19 6.89 5.27 20.58
C ASP A 19 7.02 3.89 19.95
N GLU A 20 8.20 3.29 20.12
CA GLU A 20 8.49 1.90 19.75
C GLU A 20 7.55 0.89 20.42
N TYR A 21 6.87 1.28 21.50
CA TYR A 21 5.99 0.43 22.29
C TYR A 21 4.60 0.20 21.64
N ASN A 22 4.15 1.02 20.71
CA ASN A 22 2.80 0.95 20.16
C ASN A 22 2.73 0.40 18.74
N ARG A 23 3.79 -0.25 18.24
CA ARG A 23 3.80 -0.85 16.89
C ARG A 23 2.81 -2.01 16.71
N HIS A 24 2.23 -2.53 17.78
CA HIS A 24 1.38 -3.73 17.72
C HIS A 24 -0.10 -3.51 18.04
N ASP A 25 -0.49 -2.33 18.46
CA ASP A 25 -1.90 -2.07 18.77
C ASP A 25 -2.48 -0.94 17.92
N TYR A 26 -2.85 -1.30 16.69
CA TYR A 26 -3.53 -0.39 15.75
C TYR A 26 -4.92 0.07 16.24
N ARG A 27 -5.42 -0.47 17.35
CA ARG A 27 -6.75 -0.18 17.87
C ARG A 27 -6.83 1.04 18.78
N GLU A 28 -5.71 1.50 19.31
CA GLU A 28 -5.66 2.67 20.20
C GLU A 28 -5.17 3.96 19.53
N ASN A 29 -4.89 3.94 18.23
CA ASN A 29 -4.30 5.05 17.47
C ASN A 29 -5.29 6.18 17.10
N THR A 30 -6.41 6.29 17.78
CA THR A 30 -7.33 7.43 17.65
C THR A 30 -7.11 8.50 18.71
N LEU A 31 -6.00 8.44 19.44
CA LEU A 31 -5.66 9.44 20.45
C LEU A 31 -5.32 10.76 19.76
N SER A 32 -6.09 11.79 20.07
CA SER A 32 -5.77 13.15 19.69
C SER A 32 -4.94 13.81 20.81
N GLN A 33 -3.96 14.61 20.39
CA GLN A 33 -3.19 15.48 21.29
C GLN A 33 -3.54 16.93 21.01
N ASN A 34 -3.92 17.66 22.05
CA ASN A 34 -4.08 19.11 21.94
C ASN A 34 -2.70 19.74 21.99
N ILE A 35 -2.29 20.32 20.88
CA ILE A 35 -1.01 21.03 20.76
C ILE A 35 -1.22 22.53 20.71
N ARG A 36 -0.26 23.28 21.20
CA ARG A 36 -0.19 24.72 21.06
C ARG A 36 1.09 25.07 20.32
N ILE A 37 0.92 25.73 19.15
CA ILE A 37 2.00 26.06 18.24
C ILE A 37 2.29 27.56 18.41
N TYR A 38 3.54 27.88 18.78
CA TYR A 38 4.04 29.25 18.90
C TYR A 38 4.94 29.54 17.70
N ILE A 39 4.63 30.59 16.96
CA ILE A 39 5.35 31.01 15.77
C ILE A 39 5.83 32.45 15.97
N ASP A 40 7.13 32.67 15.92
CA ASP A 40 7.69 34.02 16.05
C ASP A 40 7.26 34.90 14.86
N GLY A 41 6.64 36.03 15.19
CA GLY A 41 6.03 36.96 14.25
C GLY A 41 4.49 36.90 14.24
N GLU A 42 3.90 37.94 13.71
CA GLU A 42 2.45 38.06 13.60
C GLU A 42 2.00 37.70 12.17
N TYR A 43 1.30 36.58 12.05
CA TYR A 43 0.84 36.03 10.77
C TYR A 43 -0.66 35.74 10.80
N THR A 44 -1.27 35.69 9.63
CA THR A 44 -2.59 35.09 9.40
C THR A 44 -2.39 33.69 8.84
N PRO A 45 -2.55 32.64 9.64
CA PRO A 45 -2.34 31.26 9.21
C PRO A 45 -3.54 30.74 8.42
N LYS A 46 -3.25 30.01 7.35
CA LYS A 46 -4.23 29.19 6.60
C LYS A 46 -3.78 27.76 6.63
N LEU A 47 -4.69 26.87 7.00
CA LEU A 47 -4.44 25.42 6.97
C LEU A 47 -4.75 24.89 5.57
N TYR A 48 -3.78 24.23 4.99
CA TYR A 48 -3.92 23.45 3.77
C TYR A 48 -4.15 21.99 4.14
N ASN A 49 -5.36 21.51 3.97
CA ASN A 49 -5.67 20.10 4.24
C ASN A 49 -5.03 19.23 3.13
N THR A 50 -4.06 18.43 3.54
CA THR A 50 -3.29 17.59 2.62
C THR A 50 -4.05 16.37 2.10
N LEU A 51 -5.20 16.03 2.71
CA LEU A 51 -6.03 14.89 2.30
C LEU A 51 -7.03 15.24 1.20
N ASP A 52 -7.66 16.42 1.28
CA ASP A 52 -8.73 16.82 0.36
C ASP A 52 -8.42 18.09 -0.46
N GLY A 53 -7.27 18.72 -0.19
CA GLY A 53 -6.84 19.94 -0.87
C GLY A 53 -7.58 21.22 -0.46
N ASN A 54 -8.48 21.15 0.53
CA ASN A 54 -9.20 22.33 1.00
C ASN A 54 -8.26 23.29 1.76
N ILE A 55 -8.57 24.60 1.65
CA ILE A 55 -7.84 25.66 2.34
C ILE A 55 -8.79 26.30 3.35
N CYS A 56 -8.44 26.22 4.62
CA CYS A 56 -9.28 26.74 5.71
C CYS A 56 -8.57 27.86 6.46
N GLU A 57 -9.32 28.86 6.87
CA GLU A 57 -8.87 29.79 7.90
C GLU A 57 -8.87 29.09 9.26
N ILE A 58 -7.87 29.38 10.08
CA ILE A 58 -7.73 28.73 11.39
C ILE A 58 -7.74 29.76 12.51
N ALA A 59 -8.37 29.40 13.63
CA ALA A 59 -8.38 30.23 14.85
C ALA A 59 -6.95 30.41 15.36
N HIS A 60 -6.56 31.63 15.62
CA HIS A 60 -5.23 31.99 16.14
C HIS A 60 -5.31 33.25 17.00
N THR A 61 -4.30 33.47 17.81
CA THR A 61 -4.13 34.69 18.59
C THR A 61 -2.72 35.23 18.40
N HIS A 62 -2.57 36.55 18.63
CA HIS A 62 -1.25 37.18 18.68
C HIS A 62 -0.92 37.54 20.13
N GLN A 63 0.20 37.05 20.64
CA GLN A 63 0.68 37.26 22.01
C GLN A 63 2.19 37.49 22.00
N ASN A 64 2.64 38.59 22.58
CA ASN A 64 4.07 38.92 22.72
C ASN A 64 4.88 38.86 21.40
N GLY A 65 4.29 39.29 20.29
CA GLY A 65 4.93 39.23 18.96
C GLY A 65 4.97 37.85 18.32
N GLN A 66 4.20 36.90 18.84
CA GLN A 66 4.06 35.55 18.32
C GLN A 66 2.63 35.29 17.83
N THR A 67 2.49 34.45 16.83
CA THR A 67 1.22 33.85 16.44
C THR A 67 1.05 32.53 17.15
N VAL A 68 -0.07 32.34 17.83
CA VAL A 68 -0.38 31.13 18.60
C VAL A 68 -1.58 30.43 17.99
N ILE A 69 -1.41 29.15 17.67
CA ILE A 69 -2.45 28.28 17.12
C ILE A 69 -2.68 27.13 18.10
N GLU A 70 -3.93 26.85 18.44
CA GLU A 70 -4.32 25.64 19.17
C GLU A 70 -4.96 24.66 18.20
N TYR A 71 -4.50 23.41 18.23
CA TYR A 71 -4.97 22.37 17.31
C TYR A 71 -4.98 20.99 17.96
N SER A 72 -5.95 20.14 17.58
CA SER A 72 -5.98 18.75 17.99
C SER A 72 -5.39 17.90 16.86
N LEU A 73 -4.23 17.30 17.13
CA LEU A 73 -3.48 16.49 16.17
C LEU A 73 -3.67 15.02 16.50
N TYR A 74 -4.06 14.21 15.53
CA TYR A 74 -4.18 12.77 15.68
C TYR A 74 -2.88 12.06 15.34
N THR A 75 -2.75 10.81 15.76
CA THR A 75 -1.61 9.98 15.39
C THR A 75 -1.49 9.88 13.87
N ASN A 76 -0.27 10.03 13.36
CA ASN A 76 0.06 10.06 11.93
C ASN A 76 -0.51 11.24 11.13
N ASP A 77 -1.10 12.23 11.78
CA ASP A 77 -1.53 13.46 11.11
C ASP A 77 -0.35 14.33 10.69
N SER A 78 -0.61 15.16 9.70
CA SER A 78 0.27 16.24 9.29
C SER A 78 -0.50 17.53 9.05
N LEU A 79 0.14 18.64 9.34
CA LEU A 79 -0.42 19.98 9.17
C LEU A 79 0.48 20.78 8.24
N LEU A 80 -0.12 21.45 7.26
CA LEU A 80 0.58 22.39 6.41
C LEU A 80 -0.07 23.77 6.54
N PHE A 81 0.66 24.71 7.12
CA PHE A 81 0.21 26.10 7.25
C PHE A 81 0.94 26.98 6.26
N ARG A 82 0.16 27.85 5.60
CA ARG A 82 0.67 29.05 4.97
C ARG A 82 0.49 30.22 5.93
N LEU A 83 1.55 30.97 6.17
CA LEU A 83 1.63 32.08 7.10
C LEU A 83 1.76 33.37 6.30
N ASP A 84 0.65 34.10 6.16
CA ASP A 84 0.61 35.38 5.43
C ASP A 84 0.96 36.52 6.40
N SER A 85 1.89 37.40 6.02
CA SER A 85 2.34 38.55 6.83
C SER A 85 1.34 39.71 6.91
N LYS A 86 0.22 39.63 6.17
CA LYS A 86 -0.86 40.61 6.30
C LYS A 86 -1.80 40.23 7.42
N VAL A 87 -1.64 40.87 8.56
CA VAL A 87 -2.47 40.61 9.74
C VAL A 87 -3.92 40.98 9.46
N ARG A 88 -4.78 39.99 9.40
CA ARG A 88 -6.22 40.12 9.60
C ARG A 88 -6.55 39.35 10.87
N SER A 89 -7.03 40.07 11.89
CA SER A 89 -7.57 39.44 13.10
C SER A 89 -8.88 38.74 12.74
N VAL A 90 -8.85 37.50 12.41
CA VAL A 90 -10.05 36.66 12.30
C VAL A 90 -10.17 35.92 13.63
N PHE A 91 -11.01 36.45 14.52
CA PHE A 91 -11.44 35.68 15.70
C PHE A 91 -12.49 34.67 15.22
N LEU A 92 -12.05 33.53 14.75
CA LEU A 92 -12.92 32.38 14.71
C LEU A 92 -13.15 31.95 16.16
N GLN A 93 -14.36 32.14 16.68
CA GLN A 93 -14.72 31.55 17.94
C GLN A 93 -14.48 30.04 17.81
N LYS A 94 -13.66 29.50 18.71
CA LYS A 94 -13.61 28.06 18.90
C LYS A 94 -15.04 27.63 19.25
N THR A 95 -15.74 27.05 18.31
CA THR A 95 -17.01 26.39 18.60
C THR A 95 -16.62 25.20 19.45
N ASP A 96 -16.79 25.31 20.76
CA ASP A 96 -16.74 24.18 21.67
C ASP A 96 -17.80 23.19 21.17
N ASP A 97 -17.37 22.14 20.54
CA ASP A 97 -18.26 21.12 19.97
C ASP A 97 -18.78 20.20 21.08
N THR A 98 -19.33 20.86 22.12
CA THR A 98 -20.09 20.23 23.22
C THR A 98 -21.53 19.93 22.81
N ARG A 99 -21.85 20.07 21.52
CA ARG A 99 -23.17 19.73 21.01
C ARG A 99 -23.38 18.22 21.22
N LYS A 100 -24.37 17.90 22.02
CA LYS A 100 -24.89 16.53 22.07
C LYS A 100 -25.38 16.20 20.66
N PRO A 101 -25.09 14.99 20.16
CA PRO A 101 -25.60 14.60 18.86
C PRO A 101 -27.13 14.68 18.83
N ASP A 102 -27.67 15.35 17.82
CA ASP A 102 -29.14 15.46 17.64
C ASP A 102 -29.77 14.10 17.37
N LYS A 103 -28.99 13.17 16.87
CA LYS A 103 -29.43 11.81 16.54
C LYS A 103 -28.26 10.82 16.67
N THR A 104 -28.52 9.73 17.37
CA THR A 104 -27.60 8.59 17.41
C THR A 104 -28.12 7.52 16.47
N ILE A 105 -27.32 7.14 15.47
CA ILE A 105 -27.61 6.02 14.57
C ILE A 105 -26.77 4.84 15.03
N ARG A 106 -27.43 3.75 15.39
CA ARG A 106 -26.75 2.48 15.68
C ARG A 106 -26.76 1.65 14.41
N PHE A 107 -25.58 1.31 13.92
CA PHE A 107 -25.46 0.36 12.82
C PHE A 107 -25.69 -1.07 13.32
N MET A 108 -26.20 -1.90 12.44
CA MET A 108 -26.28 -3.35 12.67
C MET A 108 -24.84 -3.90 12.71
N ASP A 109 -24.65 -5.10 13.27
CA ASP A 109 -23.33 -5.73 13.40
C ASP A 109 -22.63 -5.91 12.04
N LYS A 110 -23.41 -6.06 10.98
CA LYS A 110 -22.90 -6.17 9.60
C LYS A 110 -23.70 -5.29 8.65
N VAL A 111 -23.02 -4.70 7.70
CA VAL A 111 -23.60 -3.89 6.61
C VAL A 111 -23.25 -4.48 5.25
N SER A 112 -24.17 -4.36 4.31
CA SER A 112 -23.88 -4.67 2.91
C SER A 112 -22.90 -3.64 2.36
N TYR A 113 -21.99 -4.09 1.52
CA TYR A 113 -20.98 -3.25 0.90
C TYR A 113 -20.78 -3.62 -0.56
N GLN A 114 -20.18 -2.73 -1.30
CA GLN A 114 -19.73 -2.95 -2.66
C GLN A 114 -18.25 -2.54 -2.75
N ARG A 115 -17.43 -3.39 -3.32
CA ARG A 115 -16.04 -3.07 -3.62
C ARG A 115 -15.96 -2.26 -4.92
N THR A 116 -15.10 -1.27 -4.95
CA THR A 116 -14.77 -0.49 -6.16
C THR A 116 -13.67 -1.15 -6.96
N GLU A 117 -12.90 -2.04 -6.32
CA GLU A 117 -11.80 -2.80 -6.90
C GLU A 117 -11.92 -4.29 -6.58
N PRO A 118 -11.31 -5.18 -7.38
CA PRO A 118 -11.25 -6.60 -7.06
C PRO A 118 -10.47 -6.86 -5.77
N ASN A 119 -10.78 -7.95 -5.06
CA ASN A 119 -9.94 -8.39 -3.96
C ASN A 119 -8.64 -9.00 -4.46
N VAL A 120 -7.70 -9.16 -3.57
CA VAL A 120 -6.30 -9.48 -3.88
C VAL A 120 -5.82 -10.66 -3.05
N LEU A 121 -5.18 -11.63 -3.70
CA LEU A 121 -4.32 -12.63 -3.10
C LEU A 121 -2.87 -12.26 -3.44
N LEU A 122 -2.06 -11.95 -2.43
CA LEU A 122 -0.61 -11.77 -2.57
C LEU A 122 0.07 -13.13 -2.72
N ILE A 123 1.01 -13.23 -3.65
CA ILE A 123 1.92 -14.36 -3.81
C ILE A 123 3.36 -13.84 -3.66
N ASP A 124 3.95 -14.12 -2.53
CA ASP A 124 5.28 -13.67 -2.11
C ASP A 124 6.30 -14.81 -1.97
N ARG A 125 5.88 -16.07 -2.15
CA ARG A 125 6.72 -17.27 -1.99
C ARG A 125 6.62 -18.18 -3.19
N ALA A 126 7.74 -18.84 -3.54
CA ALA A 126 7.81 -19.78 -4.64
C ALA A 126 8.88 -20.86 -4.40
N GLU A 127 8.64 -22.08 -4.89
CA GLU A 127 9.72 -22.98 -5.29
C GLU A 127 10.40 -22.37 -6.51
N TYR A 128 11.74 -22.50 -6.63
CA TYR A 128 12.45 -21.82 -7.72
C TYR A 128 13.56 -22.67 -8.33
N ALA A 129 13.79 -22.46 -9.62
CA ALA A 129 14.88 -23.09 -10.35
C ALA A 129 15.60 -22.06 -11.23
N LEU A 130 16.93 -22.07 -11.21
CA LEU A 130 17.74 -21.26 -12.11
C LEU A 130 18.14 -22.12 -13.30
N ASN A 131 17.81 -21.65 -14.50
CA ASN A 131 18.00 -22.41 -15.74
C ASN A 131 17.28 -23.77 -15.69
N ASP A 132 17.99 -24.86 -15.98
CA ASP A 132 17.48 -26.23 -15.99
C ASP A 132 17.82 -27.02 -14.71
N GLU A 133 18.20 -26.31 -13.63
CA GLU A 133 18.44 -26.91 -12.32
C GLU A 133 17.15 -27.49 -11.71
N PRO A 134 17.22 -28.45 -10.80
CA PRO A 134 16.07 -28.89 -10.03
C PRO A 134 15.48 -27.74 -9.19
N PHE A 135 14.18 -27.80 -8.93
CA PHE A 135 13.55 -26.83 -8.04
C PHE A 135 14.13 -26.89 -6.63
N ASN A 136 14.48 -25.72 -6.11
CA ASN A 136 14.81 -25.50 -4.71
C ASN A 136 13.53 -25.43 -3.89
N GLN A 137 13.67 -25.58 -2.56
CA GLN A 137 12.57 -25.41 -1.63
C GLN A 137 11.95 -24.00 -1.72
N GLU A 138 10.71 -23.92 -1.30
CA GLU A 138 9.97 -22.67 -1.28
C GLU A 138 10.67 -21.60 -0.41
N GLU A 139 10.86 -20.42 -0.99
CA GLU A 139 11.43 -19.26 -0.30
C GLU A 139 10.67 -18.00 -0.68
N GLU A 140 10.84 -16.94 0.08
CA GLU A 140 10.30 -15.62 -0.21
C GLU A 140 11.00 -15.03 -1.45
N ILE A 141 10.20 -14.44 -2.36
CA ILE A 141 10.63 -14.07 -3.73
C ILE A 141 11.81 -13.10 -3.73
N LEU A 142 11.84 -12.09 -2.87
CA LEU A 142 12.95 -11.14 -2.82
C LEU A 142 14.24 -11.78 -2.29
N ARG A 143 14.13 -12.80 -1.44
CA ARG A 143 15.30 -13.53 -0.94
C ARG A 143 15.85 -14.49 -1.98
N LEU A 144 14.97 -15.27 -2.65
CA LEU A 144 15.42 -16.19 -3.71
C LEU A 144 16.03 -15.42 -4.89
N ASP A 145 15.56 -14.21 -5.20
CA ASP A 145 16.18 -13.36 -6.22
C ASP A 145 17.67 -13.12 -5.88
N ASN A 146 17.98 -12.76 -4.64
CA ASN A 146 19.34 -12.52 -4.20
C ASN A 146 20.20 -13.80 -4.21
N GLU A 147 19.63 -14.97 -3.95
CA GLU A 147 20.33 -16.24 -4.07
C GLU A 147 20.68 -16.55 -5.52
N CYS A 148 19.73 -16.34 -6.45
CA CYS A 148 19.97 -16.50 -7.88
C CYS A 148 21.00 -15.49 -8.41
N ARG A 149 20.98 -14.26 -7.91
CA ARG A 149 22.00 -13.23 -8.24
C ARG A 149 23.38 -13.65 -7.80
N ARG A 150 23.56 -14.20 -6.60
CA ARG A 150 24.86 -14.74 -6.14
C ARG A 150 25.36 -15.85 -7.05
N LYS A 151 24.49 -16.79 -7.44
CA LYS A 151 24.85 -17.87 -8.37
C LYS A 151 25.27 -17.35 -9.75
N CYS A 152 24.65 -16.28 -10.23
CA CYS A 152 24.96 -15.64 -11.51
C CYS A 152 26.14 -14.66 -11.45
N GLY A 153 26.67 -14.35 -10.26
CA GLY A 153 27.70 -13.30 -10.09
C GLY A 153 27.15 -11.88 -10.32
N PHE A 154 25.85 -11.66 -10.12
CA PHE A 154 25.21 -10.35 -10.25
C PHE A 154 25.24 -9.58 -8.92
N PRO A 155 25.20 -8.22 -8.98
CA PRO A 155 24.99 -7.42 -7.79
C PRO A 155 23.68 -7.80 -7.08
N LEU A 156 23.70 -7.85 -5.75
CA LEU A 156 22.50 -8.17 -4.97
C LEU A 156 21.51 -7.01 -5.01
N LYS A 157 20.22 -7.32 -5.00
CA LYS A 157 19.17 -6.37 -4.64
C LYS A 157 19.32 -6.03 -3.16
N GLY A 158 19.46 -4.78 -2.86
CA GLY A 158 19.62 -4.31 -1.49
C GLY A 158 20.17 -2.89 -1.48
N GLU A 159 20.80 -2.51 -0.41
CA GLU A 159 21.18 -1.19 0.05
C GLU A 159 21.69 -0.19 -1.01
N SER A 160 22.22 -0.64 -2.14
CA SER A 160 22.81 0.25 -3.14
C SER A 160 22.27 0.11 -4.57
N LEU A 161 21.39 -0.85 -4.83
CA LEU A 161 20.78 -1.05 -6.16
C LEU A 161 19.51 -0.24 -6.28
N ALA A 162 19.66 1.05 -6.15
CA ALA A 162 18.52 1.92 -6.18
C ALA A 162 17.79 1.91 -7.53
N GLN A 163 18.48 1.59 -8.64
CA GLN A 163 17.88 1.91 -9.95
C GLN A 163 18.46 1.02 -11.05
N PRO A 164 17.66 0.10 -11.62
CA PRO A 164 18.13 -0.85 -12.63
C PRO A 164 18.68 -0.18 -13.90
N TRP A 165 18.25 1.03 -14.25
CA TRP A 165 18.76 1.76 -15.42
C TRP A 165 20.20 2.26 -15.29
N VAL A 166 20.76 2.32 -14.08
CA VAL A 166 22.18 2.63 -13.87
C VAL A 166 23.07 1.45 -14.23
N VAL A 167 22.51 0.24 -14.22
CA VAL A 167 23.24 -0.96 -14.57
C VAL A 167 23.34 -1.09 -16.08
N LYS A 168 24.56 -1.40 -16.58
CA LYS A 168 24.77 -1.62 -18.01
C LYS A 168 23.89 -2.77 -18.51
N ASP A 169 23.22 -2.52 -19.61
CA ASP A 169 22.43 -3.56 -20.27
C ASP A 169 23.34 -4.64 -20.83
N THR A 170 23.05 -5.87 -20.47
CA THR A 170 23.78 -7.05 -20.94
C THR A 170 22.80 -8.09 -21.44
N PRO A 171 23.13 -8.86 -22.49
CA PRO A 171 22.25 -9.93 -22.97
C PRO A 171 21.89 -10.90 -21.85
N VAL A 172 20.61 -11.19 -21.71
CA VAL A 172 20.10 -12.16 -20.75
C VAL A 172 20.50 -13.56 -21.21
N LYS A 173 21.14 -14.31 -20.30
CA LYS A 173 21.62 -15.68 -20.59
C LYS A 173 20.98 -16.72 -19.67
N ASN A 174 20.34 -16.28 -18.60
CA ASN A 174 19.75 -17.14 -17.58
C ASN A 174 18.22 -16.99 -17.55
N TYR A 175 17.55 -18.00 -17.01
CA TYR A 175 16.13 -17.98 -16.74
C TYR A 175 15.88 -18.40 -15.31
N LEU A 176 15.03 -17.65 -14.62
CA LEU A 176 14.50 -17.99 -13.31
C LEU A 176 13.09 -18.54 -13.49
N THR A 177 12.85 -19.76 -13.02
CA THR A 177 11.52 -20.35 -13.01
C THR A 177 10.99 -20.34 -11.58
N LEU A 178 9.85 -19.70 -11.38
CA LEU A 178 9.11 -19.68 -10.13
C LEU A 178 7.92 -20.63 -10.25
N LYS A 179 7.70 -21.45 -9.22
CA LYS A 179 6.54 -22.34 -9.11
C LYS A 179 5.82 -22.03 -7.82
N MET A 180 4.60 -21.54 -7.93
CA MET A 180 3.78 -21.03 -6.83
C MET A 180 2.53 -21.87 -6.69
N THR A 181 2.13 -22.14 -5.44
CA THR A 181 0.90 -22.86 -5.12
C THR A 181 -0.20 -21.88 -4.73
N VAL A 182 -1.36 -22.00 -5.36
CA VAL A 182 -2.55 -21.21 -5.06
C VAL A 182 -3.66 -22.15 -4.57
N ASN A 183 -4.05 -22.00 -3.31
CA ASN A 183 -5.12 -22.80 -2.72
C ASN A 183 -6.47 -22.10 -2.89
N SER A 184 -7.51 -22.84 -3.21
CA SER A 184 -8.87 -22.31 -3.33
C SER A 184 -9.91 -23.30 -2.80
N GLU A 185 -10.90 -22.80 -2.05
CA GLU A 185 -12.06 -23.57 -1.62
C GLU A 185 -13.21 -23.51 -2.63
N ILE A 186 -13.11 -22.66 -3.64
CA ILE A 186 -14.14 -22.41 -4.65
C ILE A 186 -13.55 -22.36 -6.05
N GLU A 187 -14.41 -22.54 -7.04
CA GLU A 187 -14.08 -22.22 -8.44
C GLU A 187 -14.21 -20.71 -8.69
N ILE A 188 -13.22 -20.12 -9.37
CA ILE A 188 -13.28 -18.72 -9.79
C ILE A 188 -13.08 -18.62 -11.29
N LEU A 189 -13.94 -17.85 -11.94
CA LEU A 189 -13.83 -17.42 -13.32
C LEU A 189 -13.49 -15.93 -13.36
N GLY A 190 -12.70 -15.51 -14.36
CA GLY A 190 -12.41 -14.10 -14.58
C GLY A 190 -11.37 -13.50 -13.63
N ALA A 191 -10.67 -14.33 -12.85
CA ALA A 191 -9.49 -13.87 -12.10
C ALA A 191 -8.36 -13.47 -13.05
N LYS A 192 -7.50 -12.56 -12.61
CA LYS A 192 -6.32 -12.12 -13.35
C LYS A 192 -5.06 -12.27 -12.51
N LEU A 193 -3.96 -12.57 -13.16
CA LEU A 193 -2.62 -12.43 -12.59
C LEU A 193 -2.17 -10.98 -12.81
N ALA A 194 -1.72 -10.33 -11.76
CA ALA A 194 -1.09 -9.02 -11.79
C ALA A 194 0.40 -9.17 -11.48
N ILE A 195 1.27 -8.84 -12.44
CA ILE A 195 2.70 -9.10 -12.39
C ILE A 195 3.47 -8.08 -13.22
N GLU A 196 4.67 -7.70 -12.78
CA GLU A 196 5.55 -6.84 -13.55
C GLU A 196 6.12 -7.54 -14.78
N ASP A 197 6.42 -6.76 -15.82
CA ASP A 197 7.06 -7.23 -17.07
C ASP A 197 6.36 -8.41 -17.77
N ALA A 198 5.05 -8.55 -17.59
CA ALA A 198 4.26 -9.70 -18.08
C ALA A 198 4.60 -10.11 -19.53
N GLU A 199 4.82 -9.12 -20.40
CA GLU A 199 5.08 -9.33 -21.83
C GLU A 199 6.36 -10.14 -22.11
N THR A 200 7.30 -10.15 -21.17
CA THR A 200 8.57 -10.87 -21.29
C THR A 200 8.55 -12.27 -20.69
N LEU A 201 7.49 -12.59 -19.94
CA LEU A 201 7.37 -13.82 -19.16
C LEU A 201 6.75 -14.97 -19.99
N GLN A 202 7.08 -16.19 -19.59
CA GLN A 202 6.31 -17.38 -19.96
C GLN A 202 5.50 -17.80 -18.74
N ILE A 203 4.16 -17.83 -18.92
CA ILE A 203 3.24 -18.06 -17.81
C ILE A 203 2.47 -19.35 -18.07
N GLN A 204 2.36 -20.21 -17.07
CA GLN A 204 1.54 -21.41 -17.08
C GLN A 204 0.65 -21.46 -15.85
N TRP A 205 -0.57 -21.89 -16.04
CA TRP A 205 -1.55 -22.14 -14.98
C TRP A 205 -2.09 -23.57 -15.09
N ASN A 206 -1.86 -24.39 -14.08
CA ASN A 206 -2.27 -25.81 -14.08
C ASN A 206 -1.81 -26.58 -15.35
N ASN A 207 -0.58 -26.34 -15.79
CA ASN A 207 0.04 -26.87 -17.02
C ASN A 207 -0.51 -26.31 -18.34
N GLU A 208 -1.44 -25.35 -18.31
CA GLU A 208 -1.91 -24.64 -19.50
C GLU A 208 -1.10 -23.37 -19.71
N THR A 209 -0.71 -23.09 -20.95
CA THR A 209 -0.02 -21.83 -21.27
C THR A 209 -1.01 -20.67 -21.18
N VAL A 210 -0.63 -19.65 -20.43
CA VAL A 210 -1.39 -18.40 -20.28
C VAL A 210 -0.80 -17.35 -21.21
N SER A 211 -1.66 -16.57 -21.88
CA SER A 211 -1.21 -15.43 -22.68
C SER A 211 -0.50 -14.42 -21.76
N ASN A 212 0.65 -13.94 -22.21
CA ASN A 212 1.41 -12.89 -21.52
C ASN A 212 1.08 -11.47 -22.05
N ILE A 213 0.04 -11.36 -22.89
CA ILE A 213 -0.43 -10.06 -23.42
C ILE A 213 -1.32 -9.40 -22.36
N PRO A 214 -0.93 -8.23 -21.82
CA PRO A 214 -1.71 -7.55 -20.81
C PRO A 214 -3.06 -7.05 -21.34
N ASP A 215 -4.06 -7.10 -20.47
CA ASP A 215 -5.37 -6.50 -20.68
C ASP A 215 -5.64 -5.27 -19.80
N GLY A 216 -4.67 -4.89 -18.96
CA GLY A 216 -4.76 -3.77 -18.05
C GLY A 216 -3.56 -3.69 -17.10
N TRP A 217 -3.79 -3.07 -15.94
CA TRP A 217 -2.80 -2.90 -14.89
C TRP A 217 -3.50 -2.88 -13.51
N TYR A 218 -2.73 -3.08 -12.43
CA TYR A 218 -3.21 -3.11 -11.06
C TYR A 218 -2.35 -2.18 -10.20
N VAL A 219 -2.95 -1.20 -9.51
CA VAL A 219 -2.33 -0.19 -8.63
C VAL A 219 -1.27 0.67 -9.33
N ASP A 220 -0.27 0.07 -9.93
CA ASP A 220 0.78 0.73 -10.72
C ASP A 220 0.76 0.24 -12.17
N LYS A 221 1.06 1.13 -13.13
CA LYS A 221 1.12 0.79 -14.55
C LYS A 221 2.22 -0.22 -14.90
N ALA A 222 3.21 -0.39 -14.04
CA ALA A 222 4.23 -1.42 -14.18
C ALA A 222 3.67 -2.82 -13.89
N ILE A 223 2.71 -2.94 -12.97
CA ILE A 223 2.07 -4.21 -12.60
C ILE A 223 0.96 -4.51 -13.62
N LYS A 224 1.30 -5.28 -14.64
CA LYS A 224 0.38 -5.64 -15.73
C LYS A 224 -0.57 -6.74 -15.30
N THR A 225 -1.80 -6.70 -15.85
CA THR A 225 -2.77 -7.78 -15.62
C THR A 225 -2.90 -8.66 -16.85
N VAL A 226 -2.93 -9.97 -16.65
CA VAL A 226 -3.25 -10.97 -17.67
C VAL A 226 -4.37 -11.87 -17.18
N PRO A 227 -5.37 -12.20 -18.04
CA PRO A 227 -6.45 -13.11 -17.67
C PRO A 227 -5.92 -14.50 -17.31
N LEU A 228 -6.39 -15.06 -16.18
CA LEU A 228 -6.13 -16.44 -15.83
C LEU A 228 -7.25 -17.37 -16.33
N PRO A 229 -6.91 -18.62 -16.67
CA PRO A 229 -7.91 -19.68 -16.76
C PRO A 229 -8.65 -19.85 -15.42
N LYS A 230 -9.69 -20.69 -15.45
CA LYS A 230 -10.44 -21.02 -14.23
C LYS A 230 -9.51 -21.44 -13.07
N ILE A 231 -9.72 -20.86 -11.90
CA ILE A 231 -9.13 -21.35 -10.64
C ILE A 231 -10.00 -22.51 -10.16
N ASN A 232 -9.42 -23.68 -9.96
CA ASN A 232 -10.13 -24.87 -9.52
C ASN A 232 -10.16 -24.94 -7.98
N VAL A 233 -11.12 -25.69 -7.44
CA VAL A 233 -11.11 -26.07 -6.03
C VAL A 233 -9.86 -26.92 -5.74
N GLY A 234 -9.22 -26.65 -4.60
CA GLY A 234 -7.98 -27.31 -4.18
C GLY A 234 -6.74 -26.55 -4.59
N LYS A 235 -5.68 -27.27 -4.90
CA LYS A 235 -4.37 -26.70 -5.29
C LYS A 235 -4.35 -26.37 -6.78
N ASN A 236 -3.97 -25.14 -7.08
CA ASN A 236 -3.61 -24.69 -8.41
C ASN A 236 -2.12 -24.34 -8.45
N THR A 237 -1.50 -24.47 -9.60
CA THR A 237 -0.09 -24.20 -9.79
C THR A 237 0.10 -23.09 -10.80
N LEU A 238 0.77 -22.04 -10.39
CA LEU A 238 1.27 -20.98 -11.27
C LEU A 238 2.76 -21.18 -11.49
N ILE A 239 3.19 -21.29 -12.75
CA ILE A 239 4.60 -21.30 -13.12
C ILE A 239 4.90 -20.07 -13.96
N VAL A 240 5.93 -19.34 -13.57
CA VAL A 240 6.41 -18.15 -14.28
C VAL A 240 7.88 -18.33 -14.60
N LYS A 241 8.25 -18.31 -15.88
CA LYS A 241 9.64 -18.32 -16.33
C LYS A 241 10.06 -16.93 -16.77
N ILE A 242 11.06 -16.40 -16.10
CA ILE A 242 11.54 -15.02 -16.16
C ILE A 242 12.89 -14.99 -16.85
N PRO A 243 13.13 -14.20 -17.91
CA PRO A 243 14.46 -13.90 -18.40
C PRO A 243 15.29 -13.21 -17.32
N PHE A 244 16.35 -13.85 -16.81
CA PHE A 244 17.06 -13.44 -15.60
C PHE A 244 18.42 -12.81 -15.93
N GLY A 245 18.51 -11.51 -15.76
CA GLY A 245 19.71 -10.71 -15.97
C GLY A 245 19.95 -9.71 -14.83
N GLN A 246 21.01 -8.91 -14.95
CA GLN A 246 21.32 -7.94 -13.90
C GLN A 246 20.22 -6.91 -13.66
N ARG A 247 19.47 -6.56 -14.72
CA ARG A 247 18.35 -5.59 -14.67
C ARG A 247 17.00 -6.21 -14.30
N THR A 248 16.90 -7.53 -14.24
CA THR A 248 15.64 -8.18 -13.93
C THR A 248 15.19 -7.78 -12.54
N ASN A 249 13.95 -7.31 -12.44
CA ASN A 249 13.29 -6.98 -11.19
C ASN A 249 12.32 -8.12 -10.86
N THR A 250 12.75 -9.06 -10.01
CA THR A 250 11.86 -10.12 -9.53
C THR A 250 11.09 -9.60 -8.33
N GLU A 251 9.79 -9.47 -8.47
CA GLU A 251 8.89 -8.93 -7.44
C GLU A 251 7.76 -9.91 -7.15
N TRP A 252 7.01 -9.61 -6.11
CA TRP A 252 5.78 -10.33 -5.78
C TRP A 252 4.77 -10.20 -6.92
N CYS A 253 3.86 -11.16 -6.99
CA CYS A 253 2.73 -11.07 -7.90
C CYS A 253 1.41 -11.28 -7.15
N TYR A 254 0.31 -11.00 -7.84
CA TYR A 254 -0.99 -10.98 -7.22
C TYR A 254 -2.00 -11.70 -8.08
N ILE A 255 -2.96 -12.37 -7.46
CA ILE A 255 -4.20 -12.78 -8.13
C ILE A 255 -5.30 -11.84 -7.68
N ILE A 256 -5.98 -11.22 -8.64
CA ILE A 256 -7.08 -10.30 -8.37
C ILE A 256 -8.39 -10.87 -8.91
N GLY A 257 -9.47 -10.66 -8.16
CA GLY A 257 -10.77 -11.22 -8.56
C GLY A 257 -11.87 -11.04 -7.52
N ASP A 258 -13.01 -11.67 -7.77
CA ASP A 258 -14.16 -11.60 -6.87
C ASP A 258 -14.17 -12.81 -5.91
N PHE A 259 -13.37 -12.71 -4.89
CA PHE A 259 -13.22 -13.71 -3.83
C PHE A 259 -12.80 -13.03 -2.52
N ASN A 260 -12.78 -13.78 -1.43
CA ASN A 260 -12.11 -13.42 -0.19
C ASN A 260 -10.87 -14.30 0.01
N VAL A 261 -10.00 -13.91 0.95
CA VAL A 261 -8.75 -14.61 1.28
C VAL A 261 -8.69 -14.90 2.77
N ARG A 262 -8.35 -16.13 3.12
CA ARG A 262 -8.02 -16.54 4.49
C ARG A 262 -6.52 -16.82 4.59
N ASN A 263 -5.86 -16.16 5.55
CA ASN A 263 -4.45 -16.36 5.84
C ASN A 263 -4.27 -17.21 7.08
N GLU A 264 -3.46 -18.26 6.97
CA GLU A 264 -3.08 -19.17 8.05
C GLU A 264 -1.56 -19.34 8.05
N GLY A 265 -0.86 -18.48 8.80
CA GLY A 265 0.60 -18.39 8.75
C GLY A 265 1.08 -17.95 7.36
N THR A 266 1.89 -18.79 6.70
CA THR A 266 2.40 -18.52 5.34
C THR A 266 1.47 -19.03 4.23
N ILE A 267 0.34 -19.64 4.60
CA ILE A 267 -0.61 -20.18 3.62
C ILE A 267 -1.78 -19.23 3.46
N SER A 268 -2.01 -18.81 2.24
CA SER A 268 -3.20 -18.04 1.86
C SER A 268 -4.14 -18.92 1.02
N THR A 269 -5.43 -18.85 1.32
CA THR A 269 -6.46 -19.64 0.62
C THR A 269 -7.57 -18.73 0.11
N ILE A 270 -7.92 -18.87 -1.15
CA ILE A 270 -9.09 -18.21 -1.74
C ILE A 270 -10.36 -18.87 -1.15
N ILE A 271 -11.27 -18.05 -0.64
CA ILE A 271 -12.54 -18.45 -0.06
C ILE A 271 -13.70 -17.64 -0.68
N PRO A 272 -14.97 -18.06 -0.49
CA PRO A 272 -16.09 -17.33 -1.03
C PRO A 272 -16.12 -15.87 -0.61
N ALA A 273 -16.44 -14.98 -1.55
CA ALA A 273 -16.72 -13.58 -1.25
C ALA A 273 -17.94 -13.44 -0.33
N THR A 274 -17.93 -12.45 0.54
CA THR A 274 -19.08 -12.10 1.39
C THR A 274 -19.70 -10.80 0.90
N ASP A 275 -21.01 -10.68 1.07
CA ASP A 275 -21.78 -9.48 0.73
C ASP A 275 -21.94 -8.50 1.89
N LYS A 276 -21.42 -8.87 3.07
CA LYS A 276 -21.54 -8.09 4.31
C LYS A 276 -20.23 -8.06 5.07
N ILE A 277 -19.95 -6.88 5.63
CA ILE A 277 -18.81 -6.65 6.53
C ILE A 277 -19.28 -5.99 7.83
N SER A 278 -18.49 -6.18 8.88
CA SER A 278 -18.61 -5.43 10.13
C SER A 278 -17.67 -4.22 10.13
N PHE A 279 -17.92 -3.26 11.03
CA PHE A 279 -17.02 -2.14 11.26
C PHE A 279 -15.79 -2.58 12.07
N SER A 280 -14.94 -3.38 11.44
CA SER A 280 -13.70 -3.90 12.01
C SER A 280 -12.64 -4.05 10.91
N SER A 281 -11.44 -4.53 11.26
CA SER A 281 -10.37 -4.74 10.29
C SER A 281 -10.83 -5.61 9.11
N LEU A 282 -10.58 -5.14 7.90
CA LEU A 282 -10.86 -5.87 6.65
C LEU A 282 -10.03 -7.16 6.55
N THR A 283 -8.83 -7.17 7.14
CA THR A 283 -7.94 -8.35 7.19
C THR A 283 -8.66 -9.56 7.74
N ASN A 284 -9.42 -9.39 8.85
CA ASN A 284 -10.15 -10.47 9.49
C ASN A 284 -11.46 -10.83 8.77
N GLN A 285 -11.79 -10.13 7.70
CA GLN A 285 -13.03 -10.29 6.94
C GLN A 285 -12.76 -10.76 5.51
N GLY A 286 -11.61 -11.38 5.29
CA GLY A 286 -11.25 -11.97 4.00
C GLY A 286 -10.64 -10.99 2.99
N MET A 287 -10.18 -9.84 3.43
CA MET A 287 -9.54 -8.82 2.58
C MET A 287 -8.20 -8.35 3.17
N PRO A 288 -7.22 -9.29 3.41
CA PRO A 288 -5.99 -8.96 4.10
C PRO A 288 -5.05 -8.06 3.28
N PHE A 289 -5.19 -8.07 1.95
CA PHE A 289 -4.32 -7.32 1.03
C PHE A 289 -5.08 -6.25 0.25
N TYR A 290 -6.34 -6.01 0.59
CA TYR A 290 -7.17 -5.03 -0.09
C TYR A 290 -6.81 -3.61 0.37
N GLY A 291 -6.45 -2.75 -0.58
CA GLY A 291 -6.03 -1.37 -0.32
C GLY A 291 -7.15 -0.32 -0.41
N GLY A 292 -8.30 -0.68 -0.98
CA GLY A 292 -9.47 0.19 -1.08
C GLY A 292 -9.71 0.75 -2.44
#